data_1edc158a941fbd630cd4714e10067925
#
_entry.id   1edc158a941fbd630cd4714e10067925
#
_cell.length_a   1.000
_cell.length_b   1.000
_cell.length_c   1.000
_cell.angle_alpha   90.00
_cell.angle_beta   90.00
_cell.angle_gamma   90.00
#
_symmetry.space_group_name_H-M   'P 1'
#
loop_
_entity.id
_entity.type
_entity.pdbx_description
1 polymer ?
#
loop_
_entity_poly.entity_id
_entity_poly.type
_entity_poly.pdbx_seq_one_letter_code
_entity_poly.pdbx_strand_id
1 'polypeptide(L)'
;MTVLVTDTGFAPDDWIDGYIPLVALSDTPDELYSLGIDLTRPELDQRDLDRIKRVLPRTGLIRIFVRSFGDTSALTLARSLRDAGYEGRLRAHGAMLARFYTFARRAGFDEVELTPVQARMQPREHWRNELDWTPVYRVPRPRGSAKYSGTS
;
A
#
# COMPACT_ATOMS: atom_id res chain seq x y z
N MET A 1 -5.87 15.28 10.67
CA MET A 1 -4.58 14.73 10.32
C MET A 1 -4.69 13.25 9.98
N THR A 2 -4.12 12.86 8.88
CA THR A 2 -4.09 11.47 8.44
C THR A 2 -3.24 10.63 9.39
N VAL A 3 -3.71 9.44 9.68
CA VAL A 3 -3.02 8.51 10.58
C VAL A 3 -2.67 7.25 9.79
N LEU A 4 -1.46 6.76 9.96
CA LEU A 4 -1.06 5.47 9.40
C LEU A 4 -1.16 4.40 10.48
N VAL A 5 -1.55 3.20 10.08
CA VAL A 5 -1.44 2.01 10.91
C VAL A 5 -0.33 1.17 10.32
N THR A 6 0.68 0.91 11.11
CA THR A 6 1.81 0.06 10.74
C THR A 6 1.92 -1.08 11.75
N ASP A 7 2.87 -1.97 11.56
CA ASP A 7 3.06 -3.08 12.50
C ASP A 7 3.44 -2.62 13.92
N THR A 8 3.83 -1.36 14.08
CA THR A 8 4.15 -0.80 15.38
C THR A 8 3.03 0.04 15.97
N GLY A 9 1.89 0.14 15.28
CA GLY A 9 0.73 0.89 15.75
C GLY A 9 0.47 2.14 14.94
N PHE A 10 -0.18 3.12 15.55
CA PHE A 10 -0.49 4.38 14.87
C PHE A 10 0.77 5.22 14.69
N ALA A 11 0.86 5.88 13.55
CA ALA A 11 1.95 6.78 13.23
C ALA A 11 1.43 7.93 12.36
N PRO A 12 2.11 9.08 12.35
CA PRO A 12 1.72 10.15 11.45
C PRO A 12 2.07 9.80 10.00
N ASP A 13 1.37 10.40 9.06
CA ASP A 13 1.67 10.23 7.65
C ASP A 13 3.03 10.89 7.36
N ASP A 14 3.94 10.11 6.85
CA ASP A 14 5.31 10.54 6.57
C ASP A 14 5.63 10.67 5.09
N TRP A 15 4.66 10.47 4.20
CA TRP A 15 4.90 10.60 2.77
C TRP A 15 4.84 12.06 2.35
N ILE A 16 5.91 12.56 1.75
CA ILE A 16 6.05 13.98 1.41
C ILE A 16 6.19 14.25 -0.08
N ASP A 17 6.35 13.22 -0.90
CA ASP A 17 6.66 13.40 -2.32
C ASP A 17 5.43 13.52 -3.23
N GLY A 18 4.24 13.57 -2.62
CA GLY A 18 3.01 13.73 -3.36
C GLY A 18 2.63 12.50 -4.16
N TYR A 19 1.60 12.66 -4.99
CA TYR A 19 1.06 11.56 -5.78
C TYR A 19 0.89 11.98 -7.23
N ILE A 20 1.14 11.03 -8.13
CA ILE A 20 0.92 11.20 -9.56
C ILE A 20 -0.26 10.32 -9.93
N PRO A 21 -1.30 10.88 -10.57
CA PRO A 21 -2.41 10.06 -11.02
C PRO A 21 -1.98 9.16 -12.17
N LEU A 22 -2.65 8.03 -12.30
CA LEU A 22 -2.30 7.04 -13.31
C LEU A 22 -2.22 7.64 -14.72
N VAL A 23 -3.14 8.54 -15.05
CA VAL A 23 -3.18 9.14 -16.38
C VAL A 23 -1.95 9.99 -16.70
N ALA A 24 -1.23 10.44 -15.70
CA ALA A 24 -0.05 11.30 -15.88
C ALA A 24 1.27 10.52 -15.90
N LEU A 25 1.23 9.21 -15.73
CA LEU A 25 2.48 8.43 -15.65
C LEU A 25 3.32 8.52 -16.92
N SER A 26 2.67 8.57 -18.08
CA SER A 26 3.38 8.62 -19.35
C SER A 26 4.18 9.90 -19.54
N ASP A 27 3.79 10.96 -18.86
CA ASP A 27 4.42 12.27 -18.98
C ASP A 27 5.42 12.54 -17.86
N THR A 28 5.67 11.54 -17.01
CA THR A 28 6.57 11.70 -15.87
C THR A 28 8.02 11.69 -16.36
N PRO A 29 8.81 12.73 -16.00
CA PRO A 29 10.22 12.77 -16.40
C PRO A 29 11.00 11.58 -15.87
N ASP A 30 11.91 11.05 -16.68
CA ASP A 30 12.70 9.87 -16.32
C ASP A 30 13.61 10.10 -15.13
N GLU A 31 14.00 11.34 -14.89
CA GLU A 31 14.92 11.66 -13.79
C GLU A 31 14.24 11.74 -12.43
N LEU A 32 12.90 11.66 -12.38
CA LEU A 32 12.21 11.66 -11.10
C LEU A 32 12.25 10.29 -10.45
N TYR A 33 12.56 10.28 -9.17
CA TYR A 33 12.58 9.08 -8.34
C TYR A 33 11.64 9.27 -7.15
N SER A 34 11.38 8.21 -6.43
CA SER A 34 10.46 8.23 -5.29
C SER A 34 9.07 8.68 -5.70
N LEU A 35 8.59 8.17 -6.81
CA LEU A 35 7.25 8.50 -7.26
C LEU A 35 6.21 7.97 -6.27
N GLY A 36 5.16 8.75 -6.05
CA GLY A 36 3.96 8.29 -5.37
C GLY A 36 2.87 8.12 -6.39
N ILE A 37 2.24 6.97 -6.43
CA ILE A 37 1.15 6.69 -7.37
C ILE A 37 -0.13 6.48 -6.59
N ASP A 38 -1.20 7.18 -6.97
CA ASP A 38 -2.49 7.03 -6.32
C ASP A 38 -3.44 6.30 -7.27
N LEU A 39 -3.81 5.08 -6.91
CA LEU A 39 -4.74 4.27 -7.68
C LEU A 39 -6.11 4.38 -7.05
N THR A 40 -6.98 5.13 -7.69
CA THR A 40 -8.31 5.45 -7.16
C THR A 40 -9.31 4.33 -7.36
N ARG A 41 -8.90 3.28 -8.05
CA ARG A 41 -9.71 2.07 -8.22
C ARG A 41 -8.76 0.88 -8.36
N PRO A 42 -9.16 -0.28 -7.86
CA PRO A 42 -8.27 -1.46 -7.91
C PRO A 42 -8.37 -2.25 -9.22
N GLU A 43 -9.39 -2.01 -10.04
CA GLU A 43 -9.51 -2.71 -11.31
C GLU A 43 -8.75 -1.93 -12.39
N LEU A 44 -7.68 -2.52 -12.85
CA LEU A 44 -6.83 -1.92 -13.88
C LEU A 44 -6.79 -2.85 -15.08
N ASP A 45 -6.82 -2.25 -16.28
CA ASP A 45 -6.64 -3.06 -17.48
C ASP A 45 -5.15 -3.33 -17.72
N GLN A 46 -4.85 -4.12 -18.71
CA GLN A 46 -3.47 -4.52 -18.98
C GLN A 46 -2.58 -3.33 -19.32
N ARG A 47 -3.15 -2.34 -20.03
CA ARG A 47 -2.38 -1.16 -20.39
C ARG A 47 -1.95 -0.37 -19.17
N ASP A 48 -2.87 -0.19 -18.22
CA ASP A 48 -2.57 0.53 -16.98
C ASP A 48 -1.54 -0.22 -16.15
N LEU A 49 -1.65 -1.55 -16.08
CA LEU A 49 -0.67 -2.36 -15.37
C LEU A 49 0.70 -2.24 -16.00
N ASP A 50 0.76 -2.24 -17.35
CA ASP A 50 2.04 -2.10 -18.04
C ASP A 50 2.69 -0.74 -17.78
N ARG A 51 1.89 0.32 -17.72
CA ARG A 51 2.39 1.65 -17.38
C ARG A 51 3.02 1.66 -15.98
N ILE A 52 2.31 1.09 -15.03
CA ILE A 52 2.79 1.03 -13.65
C ILE A 52 4.07 0.22 -13.59
N LYS A 53 4.11 -0.94 -14.24
CA LYS A 53 5.29 -1.81 -14.20
C LYS A 53 6.55 -1.12 -14.71
N ARG A 54 6.41 -0.23 -15.68
CA ARG A 54 7.57 0.49 -16.20
C ARG A 54 8.21 1.42 -15.20
N VAL A 55 7.45 1.92 -14.24
CA VAL A 55 7.95 2.89 -13.27
C VAL A 55 8.16 2.29 -11.88
N LEU A 56 7.90 0.99 -11.69
CA LEU A 56 8.07 0.38 -10.37
C LEU A 56 9.45 0.61 -9.76
N PRO A 57 10.56 0.51 -10.52
CA PRO A 57 11.89 0.70 -9.90
C PRO A 57 12.12 2.06 -9.28
N ARG A 58 11.37 3.08 -9.69
CA ARG A 58 11.53 4.42 -9.13
C ARG A 58 10.28 4.89 -8.39
N THR A 59 9.41 3.95 -8.01
CA THR A 59 8.20 4.26 -7.26
C THR A 59 8.43 3.97 -5.79
N GLY A 60 8.25 4.98 -4.95
CA GLY A 60 8.43 4.82 -3.51
C GLY A 60 7.17 4.41 -2.77
N LEU A 61 6.00 4.78 -3.30
CA LEU A 61 4.72 4.49 -2.66
C LEU A 61 3.64 4.31 -3.70
N ILE A 62 2.85 3.25 -3.55
CA ILE A 62 1.61 3.09 -4.32
C ILE A 62 0.47 3.02 -3.31
N ARG A 63 -0.49 3.94 -3.44
CA ARG A 63 -1.66 3.98 -2.58
C ARG A 63 -2.86 3.45 -3.36
N ILE A 64 -3.59 2.50 -2.78
CA ILE A 64 -4.70 1.82 -3.46
C ILE A 64 -5.98 2.07 -2.68
N PHE A 65 -7.02 2.51 -3.39
CA PHE A 65 -8.32 2.78 -2.79
C PHE A 65 -9.13 1.50 -2.63
N VAL A 66 -9.69 1.31 -1.44
CA VAL A 66 -10.59 0.20 -1.11
C VAL A 66 -12.01 0.76 -1.09
N ARG A 67 -12.86 0.32 -2.03
CA ARG A 67 -14.18 0.92 -2.24
C ARG A 67 -15.18 0.60 -1.15
N SER A 68 -15.13 -0.60 -0.62
CA SER A 68 -16.12 -1.04 0.37
C SER A 68 -15.53 -2.13 1.23
N PHE A 69 -16.15 -2.35 2.38
CA PHE A 69 -15.78 -3.45 3.26
C PHE A 69 -15.99 -4.77 2.51
N GLY A 70 -15.00 -5.64 2.54
CA GLY A 70 -15.09 -6.91 1.85
C GLY A 70 -14.70 -6.88 0.38
N ASP A 71 -14.34 -5.73 -0.17
CA ASP A 71 -13.85 -5.65 -1.54
C ASP A 71 -12.42 -6.21 -1.57
N THR A 72 -12.25 -7.35 -2.25
CA THR A 72 -10.94 -8.02 -2.33
C THR A 72 -10.11 -7.57 -3.52
N SER A 73 -10.65 -6.71 -4.38
CA SER A 73 -9.93 -6.27 -5.58
C SER A 73 -8.62 -5.58 -5.24
N ALA A 74 -8.61 -4.75 -4.19
CA ALA A 74 -7.39 -4.06 -3.77
C ALA A 74 -6.33 -5.06 -3.27
N LEU A 75 -6.75 -6.12 -2.59
CA LEU A 75 -5.83 -7.17 -2.14
C LEU A 75 -5.21 -7.90 -3.32
N THR A 76 -6.04 -8.21 -4.32
CA THR A 76 -5.56 -8.88 -5.54
C THR A 76 -4.56 -8.00 -6.28
N LEU A 77 -4.85 -6.71 -6.38
CA LEU A 77 -3.94 -5.77 -7.04
C LEU A 77 -2.61 -5.67 -6.31
N ALA A 78 -2.64 -5.57 -4.98
CA ALA A 78 -1.42 -5.51 -4.19
C ALA A 78 -0.55 -6.74 -4.43
N ARG A 79 -1.17 -7.92 -4.44
CA ARG A 79 -0.44 -9.16 -4.71
C ARG A 79 0.16 -9.16 -6.10
N SER A 80 -0.58 -8.68 -7.08
CA SER A 80 -0.08 -8.59 -8.46
C SER A 80 1.12 -7.68 -8.58
N LEU A 81 1.11 -6.56 -7.87
CA LEU A 81 2.24 -5.64 -7.88
C LEU A 81 3.47 -6.25 -7.23
N ARG A 82 3.29 -6.98 -6.13
CA ARG A 82 4.41 -7.70 -5.51
C ARG A 82 4.95 -8.78 -6.43
N ASP A 83 4.07 -9.52 -7.09
CA ASP A 83 4.49 -10.56 -8.03
C ASP A 83 5.25 -9.96 -9.22
N ALA A 84 4.92 -8.73 -9.58
CA ALA A 84 5.64 -8.02 -10.65
C ALA A 84 7.00 -7.48 -10.19
N GLY A 85 7.35 -7.65 -8.92
CA GLY A 85 8.64 -7.26 -8.40
C GLY A 85 8.67 -5.95 -7.65
N TYR A 86 7.52 -5.35 -7.35
CA TYR A 86 7.52 -4.09 -6.62
C TYR A 86 8.01 -4.28 -5.19
N GLU A 87 9.02 -3.50 -4.81
CA GLU A 87 9.63 -3.59 -3.48
C GLU A 87 9.39 -2.34 -2.63
N GLY A 88 8.68 -1.36 -3.14
CA GLY A 88 8.38 -0.14 -2.40
C GLY A 88 7.19 -0.30 -1.47
N ARG A 89 6.71 0.82 -0.93
CA ARG A 89 5.60 0.83 0.00
C ARG A 89 4.27 0.65 -0.73
N LEU A 90 3.40 -0.17 -0.15
CA LEU A 90 2.01 -0.29 -0.59
C LEU A 90 1.12 0.15 0.56
N ARG A 91 0.20 1.07 0.27
CA ARG A 91 -0.67 1.68 1.26
C ARG A 91 -2.13 1.52 0.84
N ALA A 92 -2.98 1.08 1.76
CA ALA A 92 -4.41 0.97 1.53
C ALA A 92 -5.13 2.11 2.24
N HIS A 93 -6.20 2.62 1.61
CA HIS A 93 -7.05 3.60 2.26
C HIS A 93 -8.46 3.48 1.70
N GLY A 94 -9.43 4.16 2.32
CA GLY A 94 -10.82 4.12 1.88
C GLY A 94 -11.71 3.46 2.92
N ALA A 95 -12.41 2.41 2.55
CA ALA A 95 -13.29 1.69 3.47
C ALA A 95 -12.44 0.78 4.35
N MET A 96 -12.13 1.25 5.56
CA MET A 96 -11.18 0.58 6.44
C MET A 96 -11.83 0.12 7.73
N LEU A 97 -11.71 -1.17 8.02
CA LEU A 97 -12.00 -1.77 9.32
C LEU A 97 -10.71 -2.34 9.87
N ALA A 98 -10.60 -2.40 11.19
CA ALA A 98 -9.37 -2.89 11.82
C ALA A 98 -8.97 -4.28 11.33
N ARG A 99 -9.95 -5.17 11.15
CA ARG A 99 -9.66 -6.53 10.69
C ARG A 99 -9.05 -6.57 9.30
N PHE A 100 -9.25 -5.53 8.50
CA PHE A 100 -8.65 -5.46 7.17
C PHE A 100 -7.12 -5.49 7.23
N TYR A 101 -6.56 -5.01 8.32
CA TYR A 101 -5.10 -4.92 8.44
C TYR A 101 -4.42 -6.27 8.23
N THR A 102 -4.94 -7.33 8.85
CA THR A 102 -4.37 -8.67 8.68
C THR A 102 -4.40 -9.10 7.21
N PHE A 103 -5.53 -8.91 6.54
CA PHE A 103 -5.65 -9.28 5.13
C PHE A 103 -4.73 -8.43 4.25
N ALA A 104 -4.66 -7.14 4.55
CA ALA A 104 -3.81 -6.24 3.80
C ALA A 104 -2.34 -6.64 3.90
N ARG A 105 -1.88 -6.93 5.12
CA ARG A 105 -0.48 -7.33 5.30
C ARG A 105 -0.17 -8.64 4.57
N ARG A 106 -1.09 -9.59 4.64
CA ARG A 106 -0.91 -10.88 3.96
C ARG A 106 -0.91 -10.73 2.44
N ALA A 107 -1.60 -9.73 1.91
CA ALA A 107 -1.63 -9.48 0.48
C ALA A 107 -0.42 -8.70 -0.02
N GLY A 108 0.35 -8.09 0.88
CA GLY A 108 1.55 -7.36 0.50
C GLY A 108 1.55 -5.87 0.83
N PHE A 109 0.46 -5.35 1.40
CA PHE A 109 0.46 -3.96 1.88
C PHE A 109 1.38 -3.82 3.08
N ASP A 110 1.98 -2.65 3.19
CA ASP A 110 2.84 -2.32 4.33
C ASP A 110 2.09 -1.57 5.41
N GLU A 111 1.06 -0.84 5.03
CA GLU A 111 0.40 0.10 5.94
C GLU A 111 -1.01 0.41 5.47
N VAL A 112 -1.80 0.95 6.40
CA VAL A 112 -3.15 1.40 6.13
C VAL A 112 -3.24 2.87 6.53
N GLU A 113 -3.91 3.66 5.72
CA GLU A 113 -4.10 5.09 5.97
C GLU A 113 -5.53 5.34 6.43
N LEU A 114 -5.67 6.05 7.54
CA LEU A 114 -6.96 6.39 8.12
C LEU A 114 -7.20 7.89 8.06
N THR A 115 -8.43 8.28 7.76
CA THR A 115 -8.84 9.66 7.97
C THR A 115 -8.92 9.94 9.47
N PRO A 116 -8.93 11.21 9.90
CA PRO A 116 -9.10 11.50 11.32
C PRO A 116 -10.38 10.91 11.91
N VAL A 117 -11.46 10.89 11.14
CA VAL A 117 -12.72 10.31 11.61
C VAL A 117 -12.56 8.81 11.81
N GLN A 118 -11.96 8.12 10.85
CA GLN A 118 -11.74 6.67 10.98
C GLN A 118 -10.86 6.35 12.18
N ALA A 119 -9.82 7.15 12.42
CA ALA A 119 -8.94 6.93 13.56
C ALA A 119 -9.66 7.12 14.89
N ARG A 120 -10.63 8.04 14.95
CA ARG A 120 -11.43 8.23 16.16
C ARG A 120 -12.44 7.11 16.36
N MET A 121 -13.06 6.66 15.28
CA MET A 121 -14.09 5.62 15.34
C MET A 121 -13.49 4.25 15.61
N GLN A 122 -12.24 4.03 15.21
CA GLN A 122 -11.53 2.78 15.44
C GLN A 122 -10.17 3.11 16.07
N PRO A 123 -10.15 3.45 17.37
CA PRO A 123 -8.90 3.84 18.03
C PRO A 123 -7.92 2.69 18.08
N ARG A 124 -6.68 2.99 18.50
CA ARG A 124 -5.58 2.03 18.39
C ARG A 124 -5.86 0.69 19.06
N GLU A 125 -6.74 0.64 20.07
CA GLU A 125 -7.08 -0.62 20.74
C GLU A 125 -7.74 -1.61 19.77
N HIS A 126 -8.52 -1.10 18.80
CA HIS A 126 -9.19 -1.96 17.84
C HIS A 126 -8.21 -2.66 16.90
N TRP A 127 -7.04 -2.05 16.70
CA TRP A 127 -6.03 -2.56 15.77
C TRP A 127 -5.01 -3.48 16.43
N ARG A 128 -4.94 -3.44 17.75
CA ARG A 128 -3.86 -4.12 18.48
C ARG A 128 -3.71 -5.59 18.13
N ASN A 129 -4.81 -6.33 18.09
CA ASN A 129 -4.75 -7.76 17.79
C ASN A 129 -4.39 -8.03 16.34
N GLU A 130 -4.63 -7.07 15.47
CA GLU A 130 -4.33 -7.23 14.05
C GLU A 130 -2.84 -7.02 13.74
N LEU A 131 -2.13 -6.36 14.64
CA LEU A 131 -0.71 -6.08 14.40
C LEU A 131 0.17 -7.32 14.52
N ASP A 132 -0.34 -8.37 15.14
CA ASP A 132 0.37 -9.64 15.28
C ASP A 132 0.12 -10.57 14.09
N TRP A 133 -0.20 -9.99 12.95
CA TRP A 133 -0.49 -10.76 11.75
C TRP A 133 0.67 -11.70 11.41
N THR A 134 0.31 -12.84 10.79
CA THR A 134 1.32 -13.74 10.24
C THR A 134 0.84 -14.19 8.87
N PRO A 135 1.75 -14.45 7.93
CA PRO A 135 1.36 -15.00 6.64
C PRO A 135 0.71 -16.36 6.82
N VAL A 136 -0.26 -16.69 5.96
CA VAL A 136 -0.87 -18.00 5.98
C VAL A 136 0.17 -19.08 5.71
N TYR A 137 1.14 -18.77 4.86
CA TYR A 137 2.27 -19.64 4.61
C TYR A 137 3.49 -18.77 4.34
N ARG A 138 4.64 -19.38 4.48
CA ARG A 138 5.87 -18.65 4.36
C ARG A 138 6.30 -18.57 2.93
N VAL A 139 6.22 -17.38 2.40
CA VAL A 139 6.73 -17.10 1.06
C VAL A 139 7.77 -16.02 1.22
N PRO A 140 9.03 -16.31 0.89
CA PRO A 140 10.06 -15.29 0.99
C PRO A 140 9.69 -14.10 0.13
N ARG A 141 9.87 -12.90 0.68
CA ARG A 141 9.65 -11.69 -0.08
C ARG A 141 10.97 -11.23 -0.65
N PRO A 142 10.95 -10.87 -1.92
CA PRO A 142 12.19 -10.41 -2.53
C PRO A 142 12.69 -9.12 -1.94
N ARG A 143 11.81 -8.30 -1.32
CA ARG A 143 12.31 -7.10 -0.83
C ARG A 143 13.16 -7.28 0.35
N GLY A 144 13.93 -6.76 0.19
CA GLY A 144 14.67 -6.78 1.00
C GLY A 144 14.40 -6.95 2.01
N SER A 145 14.11 -7.40 2.17
CA SER A 145 14.21 -7.71 3.12
C SER A 145 15.39 -7.37 3.33
N ALA A 146 15.83 -6.99 2.97
CA ALA A 146 16.72 -6.62 3.35
C ALA A 146 17.09 -5.48 2.75
N LYS A 147 16.75 -4.83 2.30
CA LYS A 147 17.16 -3.77 1.89
C LYS A 147 16.74 -2.66 2.42
N TYR A 148 16.48 -2.75 2.70
CA TYR A 148 16.10 -2.14 3.32
C TYR A 148 16.29 -2.28 4.21
N SER A 149 16.78 -2.37 3.99
CA SER A 149 16.88 -2.51 4.59
C SER A 149 16.88 -2.48 4.96
N GLY A 150 16.92 -2.48 4.87
CA GLY A 150 16.83 -2.61 5.22
C GLY A 150 16.55 -2.72 5.50
N THR A 151 16.45 -2.75 5.52
CA THR A 151 16.09 -3.01 5.58
C THR A 151 15.69 -3.35 5.87
N SER A 152 15.47 -3.63 5.97
CA SER A 152 15.15 -3.97 6.00
C SER A 152 15.01 -4.02 6.20
#